data_e52a458d3905ccd21053bf9c239845ff
#
_entry.id   e52a458d3905ccd21053bf9c239845ff
#
_cell.length_a   1.000
_cell.length_b   1.000
_cell.length_c   1.000
_cell.angle_alpha   90.00
_cell.angle_beta   90.00
_cell.angle_gamma   90.00
#
_symmetry.space_group_name_H-M   'P 1'
#
loop_
_entity.id
_entity.type
_entity.pdbx_description
1 polymer ?
#
loop_
_entity_poly.entity_id
_entity_poly.type
_entity_poly.pdbx_seq_one_letter_code
_entity_poly.pdbx_strand_id
1 'polypeptide(L)'
;MLDNLGREAAIEKYKVLVDWAAEKGIGIAVLHASYEPIDDEERQQRLETATESVKILSDYAREKGVSLAVENLPRTCLGNCSDDMLTLTGNGRNAGICFDANHLLIESHKDFLEKVGPYIITTHFSDYDGIDEKHWLVGEGCVDWAEVVELLRQQGYQGRFLFELNELADPNTEEAFTPKDLVSRFKEVSKLHSLY
;
A
#
# COMPACT_ATOMS: atom_id res chain seq x y z
N MET A 1 -22.66 12.56 -7.67
CA MET A 1 -23.54 11.77 -6.77
C MET A 1 -23.00 10.36 -6.77
N LEU A 2 -22.46 9.90 -5.62
CA LEU A 2 -22.02 8.51 -5.51
C LEU A 2 -23.27 7.62 -5.63
N ASP A 3 -23.33 6.84 -6.69
CA ASP A 3 -24.43 5.93 -6.93
C ASP A 3 -24.37 4.77 -5.94
N ASN A 4 -25.30 4.73 -4.99
CA ASN A 4 -25.35 3.66 -4.00
C ASN A 4 -25.46 2.26 -4.64
N LEU A 5 -26.14 2.15 -5.79
CA LEU A 5 -26.25 0.90 -6.54
C LEU A 5 -24.88 0.46 -7.08
N GLY A 6 -24.08 1.39 -7.58
CA GLY A 6 -22.72 1.11 -8.04
C GLY A 6 -21.80 0.69 -6.89
N ARG A 7 -21.94 1.31 -5.69
CA ARG A 7 -21.20 0.95 -4.49
C ARG A 7 -21.53 -0.47 -4.03
N GLU A 8 -22.82 -0.81 -3.93
CA GLU A 8 -23.26 -2.16 -3.52
C GLU A 8 -22.75 -3.22 -4.50
N ALA A 9 -22.87 -2.97 -5.81
CA ALA A 9 -22.36 -3.88 -6.83
C ALA A 9 -20.84 -4.06 -6.74
N ALA A 10 -20.08 -3.00 -6.43
CA ALA A 10 -18.65 -3.07 -6.21
C ALA A 10 -18.31 -3.92 -4.98
N ILE A 11 -19.00 -3.71 -3.85
CA ILE A 11 -18.81 -4.51 -2.63
C ILE A 11 -19.03 -5.99 -2.92
N GLU A 12 -20.11 -6.35 -3.59
CA GLU A 12 -20.39 -7.76 -3.92
C GLU A 12 -19.31 -8.35 -4.86
N LYS A 13 -18.80 -7.58 -5.82
CA LYS A 13 -17.71 -8.00 -6.68
C LYS A 13 -16.42 -8.25 -5.89
N TYR A 14 -16.08 -7.38 -4.93
CA TYR A 14 -14.90 -7.56 -4.08
C TYR A 14 -15.06 -8.76 -3.14
N LYS A 15 -16.25 -9.06 -2.64
CA LYS A 15 -16.49 -10.28 -1.84
C LYS A 15 -16.14 -11.55 -2.63
N VAL A 16 -16.47 -11.60 -3.93
CA VAL A 16 -16.09 -12.73 -4.79
C VAL A 16 -14.56 -12.86 -4.88
N LEU A 17 -13.82 -11.75 -4.95
CA LEU A 17 -12.36 -11.78 -4.96
C LEU A 17 -11.80 -12.24 -3.62
N VAL A 18 -12.42 -11.86 -2.50
CA VAL A 18 -12.06 -12.35 -1.16
C VAL A 18 -12.30 -13.86 -1.04
N ASP A 19 -13.43 -14.39 -1.51
CA ASP A 19 -13.70 -15.82 -1.53
C ASP A 19 -12.65 -16.58 -2.33
N TRP A 20 -12.28 -16.04 -3.50
CA TRP A 20 -11.21 -16.62 -4.32
C TRP A 20 -9.85 -16.60 -3.60
N ALA A 21 -9.52 -15.49 -2.93
CA ALA A 21 -8.29 -15.38 -2.15
C ALA A 21 -8.24 -16.43 -1.03
N ALA A 22 -9.35 -16.59 -0.30
CA ALA A 22 -9.48 -17.60 0.75
C ALA A 22 -9.30 -19.02 0.21
N GLU A 23 -9.95 -19.36 -0.93
CA GLU A 23 -9.80 -20.66 -1.59
C GLU A 23 -8.35 -20.97 -2.01
N LYS A 24 -7.58 -19.94 -2.35
CA LYS A 24 -6.16 -20.07 -2.74
C LYS A 24 -5.19 -19.99 -1.57
N GLY A 25 -5.68 -19.82 -0.34
CA GLY A 25 -4.84 -19.67 0.85
C GLY A 25 -4.07 -18.35 0.89
N ILE A 26 -4.58 -17.32 0.22
CA ILE A 26 -4.00 -15.96 0.24
C ILE A 26 -4.44 -15.30 1.54
N GLY A 27 -3.48 -15.00 2.42
CA GLY A 27 -3.77 -14.45 3.75
C GLY A 27 -3.96 -12.94 3.80
N ILE A 28 -3.47 -12.20 2.80
CA ILE A 28 -3.58 -10.73 2.71
C ILE A 28 -4.02 -10.35 1.30
N ALA A 29 -5.06 -9.51 1.20
CA ALA A 29 -5.52 -8.91 -0.05
C ALA A 29 -5.40 -7.39 0.03
N VAL A 30 -4.83 -6.76 -1.00
CA VAL A 30 -4.66 -5.31 -1.07
C VAL A 30 -5.87 -4.68 -1.77
N LEU A 31 -6.29 -3.51 -1.26
CA LEU A 31 -7.42 -2.75 -1.77
C LEU A 31 -7.04 -1.29 -1.99
N HIS A 32 -7.31 -0.77 -3.19
CA HIS A 32 -7.36 0.66 -3.45
C HIS A 32 -8.73 1.22 -3.03
N ALA A 33 -8.74 2.20 -2.14
CA ALA A 33 -9.98 2.79 -1.63
C ALA A 33 -10.67 3.72 -2.64
N SER A 34 -9.95 4.17 -3.66
CA SER A 34 -10.46 5.07 -4.69
C SER A 34 -9.64 5.02 -5.97
N TYR A 35 -10.09 5.77 -6.96
CA TYR A 35 -9.36 6.13 -8.17
C TYR A 35 -9.47 7.64 -8.39
N GLU A 36 -8.45 8.22 -8.98
CA GLU A 36 -8.43 9.65 -9.32
C GLU A 36 -9.12 9.96 -10.69
N PRO A 37 -9.48 11.21 -10.95
CA PRO A 37 -9.36 12.34 -10.02
C PRO A 37 -10.46 12.36 -8.96
N ILE A 38 -10.15 12.97 -7.79
CA ILE A 38 -11.14 13.28 -6.76
C ILE A 38 -11.08 14.78 -6.51
N ASP A 39 -12.22 15.45 -6.70
CA ASP A 39 -12.35 16.88 -6.44
C ASP A 39 -12.44 17.14 -4.94
N ASP A 40 -11.84 18.25 -4.49
CA ASP A 40 -11.78 18.63 -3.06
C ASP A 40 -13.17 18.75 -2.44
N GLU A 41 -14.16 19.23 -3.21
CA GLU A 41 -15.55 19.39 -2.76
C GLU A 41 -16.24 18.06 -2.45
N GLU A 42 -15.83 16.97 -3.11
CA GLU A 42 -16.40 15.63 -2.89
C GLU A 42 -15.55 14.79 -1.93
N ARG A 43 -14.31 15.19 -1.65
CA ARG A 43 -13.33 14.37 -0.95
C ARG A 43 -13.83 13.84 0.39
N GLN A 44 -14.39 14.71 1.23
CA GLN A 44 -14.88 14.32 2.55
C GLN A 44 -15.98 13.26 2.46
N GLN A 45 -16.97 13.47 1.59
CA GLN A 45 -18.07 12.52 1.40
C GLN A 45 -17.58 11.18 0.84
N ARG A 46 -16.61 11.23 -0.10
CA ARG A 46 -16.02 10.02 -0.67
C ARG A 46 -15.21 9.25 0.38
N LEU A 47 -14.45 9.95 1.23
CA LEU A 47 -13.69 9.35 2.33
C LEU A 47 -14.62 8.62 3.32
N GLU A 48 -15.72 9.24 3.74
CA GLU A 48 -16.71 8.62 4.61
C GLU A 48 -17.32 7.36 3.98
N THR A 49 -17.73 7.45 2.71
CA THR A 49 -18.32 6.32 1.97
C THR A 49 -17.31 5.18 1.77
N ALA A 50 -16.05 5.51 1.46
CA ALA A 50 -14.98 4.53 1.31
C ALA A 50 -14.68 3.83 2.65
N THR A 51 -14.64 4.58 3.76
CA THR A 51 -14.42 4.05 5.11
C THR A 51 -15.47 3.01 5.49
N GLU A 52 -16.75 3.30 5.22
CA GLU A 52 -17.83 2.34 5.45
C GLU A 52 -17.67 1.09 4.57
N SER A 53 -17.29 1.26 3.30
CA SER A 53 -17.10 0.15 2.35
C SER A 53 -15.91 -0.72 2.75
N VAL A 54 -14.79 -0.12 3.16
CA VAL A 54 -13.62 -0.81 3.71
C VAL A 54 -14.02 -1.64 4.93
N LYS A 55 -14.80 -1.06 5.84
CA LYS A 55 -15.27 -1.79 7.02
C LYS A 55 -16.09 -3.03 6.65
N ILE A 56 -17.07 -2.89 5.75
CA ILE A 56 -17.92 -4.01 5.30
C ILE A 56 -17.07 -5.12 4.67
N LEU A 57 -16.14 -4.75 3.78
CA LEU A 57 -15.26 -5.70 3.10
C LEU A 57 -14.28 -6.37 4.07
N SER A 58 -13.75 -5.63 5.03
CA SER A 58 -12.82 -6.17 6.04
C SER A 58 -13.50 -7.13 7.01
N ASP A 59 -14.72 -6.83 7.43
CA ASP A 59 -15.49 -7.75 8.26
C ASP A 59 -15.75 -9.06 7.50
N TYR A 60 -16.16 -8.99 6.24
CA TYR A 60 -16.33 -10.14 5.37
C TYR A 60 -15.04 -10.93 5.15
N ALA A 61 -13.95 -10.25 4.84
CA ALA A 61 -12.64 -10.88 4.60
C ALA A 61 -12.14 -11.62 5.85
N ARG A 62 -12.31 -11.02 7.02
CA ARG A 62 -11.94 -11.62 8.32
C ARG A 62 -12.70 -12.93 8.57
N GLU A 63 -13.99 -13.01 8.25
CA GLU A 63 -14.80 -14.24 8.34
C GLU A 63 -14.26 -15.36 7.45
N LYS A 64 -13.58 -14.99 6.34
CA LYS A 64 -12.95 -15.92 5.39
C LYS A 64 -11.49 -16.24 5.72
N GLY A 65 -10.92 -15.64 6.77
CA GLY A 65 -9.52 -15.80 7.14
C GLY A 65 -8.55 -15.00 6.27
N VAL A 66 -9.04 -13.95 5.58
CA VAL A 66 -8.25 -13.02 4.77
C VAL A 66 -8.17 -11.68 5.49
N SER A 67 -6.97 -11.12 5.61
CA SER A 67 -6.75 -9.75 6.08
C SER A 67 -6.82 -8.78 4.91
N LEU A 68 -7.63 -7.74 5.01
CA LEU A 68 -7.66 -6.68 4.01
C LEU A 68 -6.64 -5.61 4.37
N ALA A 69 -5.81 -5.20 3.41
CA ALA A 69 -4.86 -4.10 3.52
C ALA A 69 -5.27 -2.96 2.57
N VAL A 70 -5.54 -1.78 3.10
CA VAL A 70 -5.79 -0.58 2.28
C VAL A 70 -4.43 0.01 1.90
N GLU A 71 -4.24 0.31 0.62
CA GLU A 71 -3.01 0.90 0.12
C GLU A 71 -3.08 2.43 0.14
N ASN A 72 -1.98 3.08 0.57
CA ASN A 72 -1.84 4.52 0.37
C ASN A 72 -1.62 4.80 -1.13
N LEU A 73 -2.33 5.79 -1.64
CA LEU A 73 -2.38 6.11 -3.07
C LEU A 73 -1.87 7.52 -3.33
N PRO A 74 -1.37 7.81 -4.53
CA PRO A 74 -0.79 9.12 -4.84
C PRO A 74 -1.85 10.20 -5.16
N ARG A 75 -1.38 11.42 -5.38
CA ARG A 75 -2.10 12.57 -5.97
C ARG A 75 -3.42 12.89 -5.28
N THR A 76 -4.55 12.82 -6.01
CA THR A 76 -5.88 13.19 -5.47
C THR A 76 -6.63 12.00 -4.88
N CYS A 77 -6.07 10.78 -4.92
CA CYS A 77 -6.72 9.61 -4.37
C CYS A 77 -6.98 9.73 -2.85
N LEU A 78 -7.96 8.99 -2.36
CA LEU A 78 -8.14 8.79 -0.93
C LEU A 78 -6.99 7.92 -0.41
N GLY A 79 -6.48 8.25 0.77
CA GLY A 79 -5.32 7.57 1.34
C GLY A 79 -3.99 8.15 0.87
N ASN A 80 -3.97 9.35 0.28
CA ASN A 80 -2.75 10.04 -0.13
C ASN A 80 -1.96 10.65 1.05
N CYS A 81 -2.47 10.54 2.26
CA CYS A 81 -1.80 10.95 3.49
C CYS A 81 -2.14 10.03 4.68
N SER A 82 -1.34 10.15 5.73
CA SER A 82 -1.50 9.36 6.94
C SER A 82 -2.87 9.52 7.61
N ASP A 83 -3.44 10.73 7.64
CA ASP A 83 -4.73 11.00 8.28
C ASP A 83 -5.90 10.33 7.53
N ASP A 84 -5.87 10.33 6.20
CA ASP A 84 -6.80 9.56 5.38
C ASP A 84 -6.68 8.06 5.65
N MET A 85 -5.46 7.53 5.71
CA MET A 85 -5.20 6.11 5.97
C MET A 85 -5.72 5.68 7.34
N LEU A 86 -5.51 6.49 8.37
CA LEU A 86 -6.06 6.23 9.71
C LEU A 86 -7.60 6.21 9.70
N THR A 87 -8.21 7.12 8.94
CA THR A 87 -9.67 7.19 8.77
C THR A 87 -10.19 5.95 8.04
N LEU A 88 -9.66 5.64 6.86
CA LEU A 88 -10.07 4.50 6.03
C LEU A 88 -9.97 3.16 6.77
N THR A 89 -8.90 2.98 7.54
CA THR A 89 -8.65 1.73 8.26
C THR A 89 -9.25 1.69 9.67
N GLY A 90 -9.83 2.80 10.13
CA GLY A 90 -10.35 2.92 11.49
C GLY A 90 -9.24 2.79 12.54
N ASN A 91 -8.07 3.36 12.28
CA ASN A 91 -6.86 3.18 13.09
C ASN A 91 -6.51 1.69 13.26
N GLY A 92 -6.48 0.94 12.17
CA GLY A 92 -6.15 -0.47 12.14
C GLY A 92 -7.20 -1.42 12.70
N ARG A 93 -8.34 -0.91 13.20
CA ARG A 93 -9.42 -1.77 13.76
C ARG A 93 -10.25 -2.46 12.68
N ASN A 94 -10.42 -1.81 11.55
CA ASN A 94 -11.18 -2.36 10.44
C ASN A 94 -10.25 -3.13 9.48
N ALA A 95 -9.25 -2.46 8.91
CA ALA A 95 -8.30 -3.03 7.96
C ALA A 95 -6.86 -2.71 8.35
N GLY A 96 -5.89 -3.49 7.87
CA GLY A 96 -4.50 -3.12 7.89
C GLY A 96 -4.14 -2.14 6.77
N ILE A 97 -2.88 -1.75 6.72
CA ILE A 97 -2.33 -0.84 5.69
C ILE A 97 -1.34 -1.62 4.82
N CYS A 98 -1.45 -1.42 3.51
CA CYS A 98 -0.37 -1.67 2.56
C CYS A 98 0.40 -0.36 2.39
N PHE A 99 1.66 -0.35 2.80
CA PHE A 99 2.52 0.81 2.63
C PHE A 99 3.21 0.76 1.27
N ASP A 100 2.82 1.65 0.37
CA ASP A 100 3.55 1.90 -0.87
C ASP A 100 4.46 3.12 -0.71
N ALA A 101 5.77 2.89 -0.85
CA ALA A 101 6.78 3.92 -0.69
C ALA A 101 6.82 4.94 -1.83
N ASN A 102 6.34 4.55 -3.02
CA ASN A 102 6.34 5.36 -4.23
C ASN A 102 5.15 6.35 -4.32
N HIS A 103 4.16 6.20 -3.46
CA HIS A 103 2.91 6.97 -3.51
C HIS A 103 2.87 8.18 -2.57
N LEU A 104 3.92 8.44 -1.78
CA LEU A 104 3.95 9.57 -0.85
C LEU A 104 4.45 10.85 -1.53
N LEU A 105 3.52 11.69 -1.98
CA LEU A 105 3.82 12.93 -2.70
C LEU A 105 3.60 14.19 -1.84
N ILE A 106 2.88 14.10 -0.71
CA ILE A 106 2.46 15.26 0.09
C ILE A 106 2.97 15.25 1.53
N GLU A 107 3.52 14.13 2.00
CA GLU A 107 4.19 14.04 3.29
C GLU A 107 5.44 13.16 3.18
N SER A 108 6.36 13.26 4.14
CA SER A 108 7.57 12.45 4.14
C SER A 108 7.29 11.00 4.55
N HIS A 109 8.12 10.05 4.10
CA HIS A 109 8.07 8.65 4.56
C HIS A 109 8.11 8.56 6.09
N LYS A 110 8.95 9.38 6.72
CA LYS A 110 9.10 9.43 8.17
C LYS A 110 7.79 9.83 8.86
N ASP A 111 7.21 10.98 8.49
CA ASP A 111 5.99 11.47 9.11
C ASP A 111 4.83 10.49 8.93
N PHE A 112 4.73 9.87 7.74
CA PHE A 112 3.75 8.83 7.45
C PHE A 112 3.95 7.61 8.35
N LEU A 113 5.16 7.02 8.35
CA LEU A 113 5.45 5.79 9.08
C LEU A 113 5.39 5.96 10.60
N GLU A 114 5.72 7.14 11.14
CA GLU A 114 5.57 7.43 12.56
C GLU A 114 4.09 7.38 13.01
N LYS A 115 3.14 7.74 12.13
CA LYS A 115 1.71 7.73 12.44
C LYS A 115 1.05 6.37 12.17
N VAL A 116 1.32 5.78 11.00
CA VAL A 116 0.56 4.59 10.54
C VAL A 116 1.33 3.28 10.71
N GLY A 117 2.62 3.33 11.00
CA GLY A 117 3.50 2.16 11.05
C GLY A 117 2.97 0.96 11.84
N PRO A 118 2.35 1.14 13.03
CA PRO A 118 1.77 0.03 13.80
C PRO A 118 0.65 -0.74 13.09
N TYR A 119 0.08 -0.18 12.02
CA TYR A 119 -1.05 -0.77 11.29
C TYR A 119 -0.65 -1.36 9.95
N ILE A 120 0.64 -1.26 9.56
CA ILE A 120 1.15 -1.81 8.30
C ILE A 120 1.23 -3.33 8.41
N ILE A 121 0.60 -4.04 7.46
CA ILE A 121 0.60 -5.50 7.40
C ILE A 121 1.26 -6.04 6.12
N THR A 122 1.45 -5.19 5.11
CA THR A 122 2.18 -5.51 3.88
C THR A 122 2.76 -4.23 3.28
N THR A 123 3.66 -4.37 2.29
CA THR A 123 4.33 -3.24 1.63
C THR A 123 4.33 -3.43 0.13
N HIS A 124 4.35 -2.31 -0.62
CA HIS A 124 4.75 -2.23 -2.02
C HIS A 124 5.96 -1.31 -2.11
N PHE A 125 7.09 -1.84 -2.56
CA PHE A 125 8.34 -1.12 -2.61
C PHE A 125 8.77 -0.89 -4.05
N SER A 126 8.86 0.37 -4.41
CA SER A 126 9.48 0.87 -5.63
C SER A 126 9.98 2.29 -5.38
N ASP A 127 10.88 2.76 -6.21
CA ASP A 127 11.46 4.08 -6.07
C ASP A 127 10.84 5.09 -7.05
N TYR A 128 11.05 6.37 -6.79
CA TYR A 128 10.49 7.47 -7.58
C TYR A 128 11.34 8.75 -7.45
N ASP A 129 10.96 9.79 -8.17
CA ASP A 129 11.69 11.07 -8.21
C ASP A 129 11.27 12.08 -7.13
N GLY A 130 10.31 11.73 -6.25
CA GLY A 130 9.72 12.65 -5.27
C GLY A 130 8.70 13.63 -5.84
N ILE A 131 8.38 13.51 -7.12
CA ILE A 131 7.45 14.40 -7.85
C ILE A 131 6.18 13.64 -8.25
N ASP A 132 6.34 12.42 -8.78
CA ASP A 132 5.23 11.56 -9.20
C ASP A 132 5.65 10.08 -9.10
N GLU A 133 4.66 9.16 -9.05
CA GLU A 133 4.91 7.72 -9.03
C GLU A 133 5.69 7.25 -10.27
N LYS A 134 6.65 6.35 -10.09
CA LYS A 134 7.51 5.85 -11.17
C LYS A 134 7.64 4.34 -11.21
N HIS A 135 7.51 3.66 -10.07
CA HIS A 135 7.75 2.24 -9.90
C HIS A 135 9.14 1.79 -10.38
N TRP A 136 10.16 2.64 -10.12
CA TRP A 136 11.56 2.34 -10.42
C TRP A 136 12.12 1.29 -9.47
N LEU A 137 13.23 0.72 -9.86
CA LEU A 137 13.98 -0.19 -9.01
C LEU A 137 14.49 0.54 -7.75
N VAL A 138 14.44 -0.13 -6.62
CA VAL A 138 14.91 0.42 -5.33
C VAL A 138 16.35 0.93 -5.42
N GLY A 139 16.58 2.15 -4.96
CA GLY A 139 17.85 2.86 -5.02
C GLY A 139 18.10 3.62 -6.34
N GLU A 140 17.10 3.75 -7.22
CA GLU A 140 17.18 4.58 -8.43
C GLU A 140 16.52 5.95 -8.28
N GLY A 141 15.77 6.14 -7.22
CA GLY A 141 15.06 7.37 -6.93
C GLY A 141 15.55 8.08 -5.68
N CYS A 142 14.61 8.69 -4.96
CA CYS A 142 14.90 9.55 -3.81
C CYS A 142 14.54 8.93 -2.45
N VAL A 143 14.03 7.69 -2.39
CA VAL A 143 13.62 7.05 -1.13
C VAL A 143 14.85 6.70 -0.29
N ASP A 144 14.89 7.17 0.97
CA ASP A 144 15.88 6.68 1.94
C ASP A 144 15.45 5.32 2.49
N TRP A 145 15.84 4.26 1.78
CA TRP A 145 15.50 2.88 2.12
C TRP A 145 16.03 2.44 3.48
N ALA A 146 17.16 3.02 3.94
CA ALA A 146 17.69 2.71 5.26
C ALA A 146 16.78 3.29 6.36
N GLU A 147 16.30 4.52 6.19
CA GLU A 147 15.35 5.14 7.10
C GLU A 147 14.00 4.41 7.09
N VAL A 148 13.44 4.15 5.91
CA VAL A 148 12.15 3.46 5.75
C VAL A 148 12.15 2.10 6.45
N VAL A 149 13.16 1.28 6.21
CA VAL A 149 13.24 -0.05 6.82
C VAL A 149 13.45 0.02 8.32
N GLU A 150 14.26 0.95 8.81
CA GLU A 150 14.48 1.15 10.24
C GLU A 150 13.19 1.61 10.94
N LEU A 151 12.45 2.55 10.36
CA LEU A 151 11.16 3.00 10.89
C LEU A 151 10.14 1.87 10.94
N LEU A 152 10.00 1.07 9.87
CA LEU A 152 9.11 -0.09 9.87
C LEU A 152 9.45 -1.08 10.98
N ARG A 153 10.76 -1.34 11.22
CA ARG A 153 11.21 -2.21 12.31
C ARG A 153 10.89 -1.65 13.68
N GLN A 154 11.11 -0.35 13.88
CA GLN A 154 10.79 0.34 15.13
C GLN A 154 9.28 0.29 15.43
N GLN A 155 8.44 0.30 14.41
CA GLN A 155 6.99 0.14 14.52
C GLN A 155 6.54 -1.33 14.64
N GLY A 156 7.48 -2.27 14.65
CA GLY A 156 7.21 -3.70 14.87
C GLY A 156 6.78 -4.47 13.61
N TYR A 157 6.98 -3.92 12.41
CA TYR A 157 6.69 -4.64 11.17
C TYR A 157 7.56 -5.89 11.02
N GLN A 158 6.92 -7.03 10.80
CA GLN A 158 7.56 -8.35 10.61
C GLN A 158 7.12 -9.03 9.32
N GLY A 159 6.39 -8.29 8.47
CA GLY A 159 5.92 -8.79 7.18
C GLY A 159 7.04 -8.90 6.15
N ARG A 160 6.66 -9.39 4.97
CA ARG A 160 7.57 -9.45 3.82
C ARG A 160 7.64 -8.08 3.14
N PHE A 161 8.81 -7.75 2.60
CA PHE A 161 8.96 -6.63 1.70
C PHE A 161 8.59 -7.09 0.28
N LEU A 162 7.47 -6.61 -0.23
CA LEU A 162 7.01 -6.87 -1.59
C LEU A 162 7.43 -5.71 -2.49
N PHE A 163 7.84 -6.03 -3.70
CA PHE A 163 8.27 -5.04 -4.69
C PHE A 163 7.23 -4.96 -5.79
N GLU A 164 6.87 -3.73 -6.14
CA GLU A 164 5.98 -3.41 -7.25
C GLU A 164 6.73 -2.56 -8.27
N LEU A 165 7.25 -3.19 -9.31
CA LEU A 165 8.17 -2.58 -10.27
C LEU A 165 7.58 -2.65 -11.68
N ASN A 166 7.70 -1.57 -12.43
CA ASN A 166 7.26 -1.51 -13.83
C ASN A 166 8.18 -2.30 -14.76
N GLU A 167 9.48 -2.30 -14.49
CA GLU A 167 10.48 -2.97 -15.29
C GLU A 167 11.46 -3.76 -14.41
N LEU A 168 11.79 -4.95 -14.84
CA LEU A 168 12.81 -5.82 -14.24
C LEU A 168 14.06 -5.87 -15.12
N ALA A 169 14.40 -4.76 -15.78
CA ALA A 169 15.60 -4.66 -16.61
C ALA A 169 16.45 -3.47 -16.18
N ASP A 170 17.76 -3.65 -16.18
CA ASP A 170 18.70 -2.54 -15.99
C ASP A 170 18.61 -1.60 -17.21
N PRO A 171 18.26 -0.32 -17.05
CA PRO A 171 18.11 0.60 -18.16
C PRO A 171 19.43 0.86 -18.93
N ASN A 172 20.58 0.49 -18.35
CA ASN A 172 21.90 0.66 -18.97
C ASN A 172 22.39 -0.56 -19.75
N THR A 173 21.90 -1.76 -19.40
CA THR A 173 22.39 -3.02 -19.96
C THR A 173 21.33 -3.81 -20.70
N GLU A 174 20.05 -3.45 -20.57
CA GLU A 174 18.87 -4.22 -21.02
C GLU A 174 18.82 -5.66 -20.45
N GLU A 175 19.67 -5.97 -19.47
CA GLU A 175 19.66 -7.27 -18.79
C GLU A 175 18.56 -7.31 -17.75
N ALA A 176 17.77 -8.38 -17.77
CA ALA A 176 16.71 -8.58 -16.80
C ALA A 176 17.26 -8.80 -15.39
N PHE A 177 16.77 -8.07 -14.40
CA PHE A 177 17.07 -8.33 -13.00
C PHE A 177 16.48 -9.68 -12.56
N THR A 178 17.32 -10.48 -11.93
CA THR A 178 16.83 -11.68 -11.26
C THR A 178 16.32 -11.34 -9.86
N PRO A 179 15.46 -12.17 -9.25
CA PRO A 179 15.07 -12.00 -7.85
C PRO A 179 16.27 -11.91 -6.89
N LYS A 180 17.38 -12.56 -7.22
CA LYS A 180 18.60 -12.51 -6.41
C LYS A 180 19.28 -11.14 -6.49
N ASP A 181 19.29 -10.52 -7.66
CA ASP A 181 19.87 -9.19 -7.86
C ASP A 181 19.04 -8.14 -7.13
N LEU A 182 17.71 -8.23 -7.22
CA LEU A 182 16.79 -7.37 -6.48
C LEU A 182 17.02 -7.46 -4.96
N VAL A 183 17.11 -8.67 -4.42
CA VAL A 183 17.39 -8.88 -2.99
C VAL A 183 18.76 -8.31 -2.60
N SER A 184 19.79 -8.48 -3.43
CA SER A 184 21.13 -7.97 -3.17
C SER A 184 21.14 -6.46 -3.14
N ARG A 185 20.50 -5.82 -4.13
CA ARG A 185 20.38 -4.37 -4.23
C ARG A 185 19.59 -3.79 -3.04
N PHE A 186 18.46 -4.40 -2.71
CA PHE A 186 17.67 -3.95 -1.56
C PHE A 186 18.46 -4.02 -0.25
N LYS A 187 19.23 -5.08 -0.01
CA LYS A 187 20.10 -5.19 1.15
C LYS A 187 21.13 -4.07 1.21
N GLU A 188 21.72 -3.72 0.08
CA GLU A 188 22.71 -2.64 -0.03
C GLU A 188 22.09 -1.29 0.33
N VAL A 189 21.01 -0.89 -0.34
CA VAL A 189 20.38 0.43 -0.14
C VAL A 189 19.69 0.57 1.23
N SER A 190 19.11 -0.49 1.76
CA SER A 190 18.46 -0.51 3.08
C SER A 190 19.43 -0.73 4.24
N LYS A 191 20.70 -1.02 3.98
CA LYS A 191 21.74 -1.40 4.97
C LYS A 191 21.33 -2.61 5.83
N LEU A 192 20.47 -3.46 5.31
CA LEU A 192 20.08 -4.70 5.96
C LEU A 192 21.19 -5.74 5.86
N HIS A 193 21.79 -6.13 6.98
CA HIS A 193 22.78 -7.20 7.04
C HIS A 193 22.13 -8.60 6.99
N SER A 194 20.86 -8.70 7.41
CA SER A 194 20.07 -9.94 7.38
C SER A 194 18.61 -9.59 7.11
N LEU A 195 17.94 -10.37 6.27
CA LEU A 195 16.50 -10.23 6.03
C LEU A 195 15.64 -10.98 7.07
N TYR A 196 16.28 -11.75 7.95
CA TYR A 196 15.66 -12.53 9.03
C TYR A 196 16.62 -12.65 10.23
#